data_eecd6fff2a719d210b198745ef982556
#
_entry.id   eecd6fff2a719d210b198745ef982556
#
_cell.length_a   1.000
_cell.length_b   1.000
_cell.length_c   1.000
_cell.angle_alpha   90.00
_cell.angle_beta   90.00
_cell.angle_gamma   90.00
#
_symmetry.space_group_name_H-M   'P 1'
#
loop_
_entity.id
_entity.type
_entity.pdbx_description
1 polymer ?
#
loop_
_entity_poly.entity_id
_entity_poly.type
_entity_poly.pdbx_seq_one_letter_code
_entity_poly.pdbx_strand_id
1 'polypeptide(L)'
;LDYRAFDTFGESCVLFIASCCVFALLRIDAAGRDRQTAKRLEEANDRLFEPKNDIILQKCDCVLVPLILVFGIYIVLNGHLSPGGGFSGGAVLGSGLILYLNAFGFQKTERFFTEKVYRRITLAALTFYCLAKSYSFYTGANGLESHIPLGTPGAILSSGLILPLNICVGLVVACTMYAFYTLFRKGEETVSVILFGIGFTMLLLHQNLIKKIMGMNIMDTAVYLFLAAKGYIRGRMVPIVVDGIRDVSAYINPVPSGLVLTGIVVSVSTTALMLALTIRLYERYGSLDLDEILTRAKEEEKA
;
A
#
# COMPACT_ATOMS: atom_id res chain seq x y z
N LEU A 1 7.05 24.00 0.20
CA LEU A 1 6.50 22.95 1.05
C LEU A 1 5.03 22.64 0.73
N ASP A 2 4.21 23.65 0.47
CA ASP A 2 2.76 23.46 0.17
C ASP A 2 2.50 22.69 -1.12
N TYR A 3 3.31 22.87 -2.17
CA TYR A 3 3.18 22.09 -3.41
C TYR A 3 3.44 20.61 -3.19
N ARG A 4 4.48 20.22 -2.44
CA ARG A 4 4.75 18.82 -2.12
C ARG A 4 3.65 18.15 -1.29
N ALA A 5 3.03 18.91 -0.39
CA ALA A 5 1.93 18.37 0.41
C ALA A 5 0.64 18.16 -0.42
N PHE A 6 0.45 18.90 -1.52
CA PHE A 6 -0.65 18.66 -2.45
C PHE A 6 -0.43 17.38 -3.28
N ASP A 7 0.80 17.16 -3.71
CA ASP A 7 1.22 15.96 -4.42
C ASP A 7 1.01 14.71 -3.55
N THR A 8 1.47 14.76 -2.30
CA THR A 8 1.28 13.70 -1.29
C THR A 8 -0.21 13.42 -1.01
N PHE A 9 -1.07 14.45 -1.07
CA PHE A 9 -2.52 14.26 -0.96
C PHE A 9 -3.06 13.47 -2.16
N GLY A 10 -2.65 13.82 -3.37
CA GLY A 10 -3.01 13.08 -4.58
C GLY A 10 -2.60 11.62 -4.51
N GLU A 11 -1.35 11.33 -4.12
CA GLU A 11 -0.85 9.97 -3.93
C GLU A 11 -1.66 9.18 -2.89
N SER A 12 -1.99 9.80 -1.75
CA SER A 12 -2.81 9.18 -0.70
C SER A 12 -4.23 8.89 -1.18
N CYS A 13 -4.82 9.77 -1.98
CA CYS A 13 -6.14 9.57 -2.59
C CYS A 13 -6.11 8.42 -3.61
N VAL A 14 -5.09 8.34 -4.46
CA VAL A 14 -4.92 7.23 -5.42
C VAL A 14 -4.80 5.90 -4.69
N LEU A 15 -3.98 5.84 -3.62
CA LEU A 15 -3.82 4.64 -2.80
C LEU A 15 -5.14 4.21 -2.16
N PHE A 16 -5.92 5.17 -1.65
CA PHE A 16 -7.25 4.89 -1.07
C PHE A 16 -8.26 4.42 -2.13
N ILE A 17 -8.31 5.06 -3.29
CA ILE A 17 -9.20 4.67 -4.39
C ILE A 17 -8.84 3.27 -4.86
N ALA A 18 -7.56 2.97 -5.07
CA ALA A 18 -7.09 1.64 -5.45
C ALA A 18 -7.52 0.58 -4.42
N SER A 19 -7.35 0.87 -3.13
CA SER A 19 -7.82 0.02 -2.04
C SER A 19 -9.33 -0.20 -2.10
N CYS A 20 -10.13 0.86 -2.25
CA CYS A 20 -11.58 0.76 -2.34
C CYS A 20 -12.03 -0.05 -3.57
N CYS A 21 -11.38 0.11 -4.71
CA CYS A 21 -11.66 -0.65 -5.92
C CYS A 21 -11.40 -2.15 -5.71
N VAL A 22 -10.25 -2.50 -5.14
CA VAL A 22 -9.90 -3.89 -4.82
C VAL A 22 -10.91 -4.48 -3.83
N PHE A 23 -11.27 -3.73 -2.78
CA PHE A 23 -12.32 -4.15 -1.83
C PHE A 23 -13.67 -4.36 -2.50
N ALA A 24 -14.09 -3.47 -3.38
CA ALA A 24 -15.36 -3.57 -4.09
C ALA A 24 -15.41 -4.81 -4.98
N LEU A 25 -14.33 -5.07 -5.72
CA LEU A 25 -14.21 -6.24 -6.60
C LEU A 25 -14.24 -7.56 -5.83
N LEU A 26 -13.50 -7.63 -4.72
CA LEU A 26 -13.45 -8.84 -3.90
C LEU A 26 -14.74 -9.07 -3.10
N ARG A 27 -15.50 -8.01 -2.78
CA ARG A 27 -16.80 -8.10 -2.11
C ARG A 27 -17.90 -8.64 -3.01
N ILE A 28 -17.87 -8.39 -4.29
CA ILE A 28 -18.86 -8.89 -5.25
C ILE A 28 -18.84 -10.43 -5.24
N ASP A 29 -17.63 -11.02 -5.15
CA ASP A 29 -17.48 -12.47 -5.04
C ASP A 29 -17.91 -13.03 -3.66
N ALA A 30 -17.82 -12.24 -2.60
CA ALA A 30 -18.21 -12.65 -1.26
C ALA A 30 -19.73 -12.52 -1.00
N ALA A 31 -20.45 -11.70 -1.76
CA ALA A 31 -21.90 -11.50 -1.60
C ALA A 31 -22.72 -12.75 -2.01
N GLY A 32 -22.13 -13.67 -2.79
CA GLY A 32 -22.73 -14.96 -3.14
C GLY A 32 -22.38 -16.10 -2.17
N ARG A 33 -21.48 -15.89 -1.21
CA ARG A 33 -21.09 -16.90 -0.23
C ARG A 33 -21.82 -16.70 1.10
N ASP A 34 -22.44 -17.78 1.57
CA ASP A 34 -23.07 -17.78 2.87
C ASP A 34 -22.07 -17.40 3.98
N ARG A 35 -22.52 -16.59 4.94
CA ARG A 35 -21.69 -16.06 6.05
C ARG A 35 -20.99 -17.16 6.87
N GLN A 36 -21.58 -18.37 6.90
CA GLN A 36 -20.98 -19.54 7.53
C GLN A 36 -19.79 -20.09 6.73
N THR A 37 -19.87 -20.06 5.40
CA THR A 37 -18.79 -20.52 4.52
C THR A 37 -17.60 -19.58 4.59
N ALA A 38 -17.83 -18.24 4.66
CA ALA A 38 -16.78 -17.26 4.84
C ALA A 38 -16.04 -17.45 6.19
N LYS A 39 -16.75 -17.71 7.29
CA LYS A 39 -16.13 -18.01 8.58
C LYS A 39 -15.32 -19.30 8.57
N ARG A 40 -15.81 -20.36 7.93
CA ARG A 40 -15.09 -21.63 7.80
C ARG A 40 -13.80 -21.48 7.00
N LEU A 41 -13.82 -20.63 5.97
CA LEU A 41 -12.63 -20.30 5.17
C LEU A 41 -11.61 -19.49 5.97
N GLU A 42 -12.06 -18.53 6.78
CA GLU A 42 -11.19 -17.77 7.68
C GLU A 42 -10.55 -18.69 8.74
N GLU A 43 -11.33 -19.59 9.35
CA GLU A 43 -10.81 -20.57 10.30
C GLU A 43 -9.87 -21.60 9.65
N ALA A 44 -10.14 -22.01 8.42
CA ALA A 44 -9.26 -22.91 7.67
C ALA A 44 -7.96 -22.20 7.26
N ASN A 45 -8.04 -20.94 6.88
CA ASN A 45 -6.89 -20.10 6.57
C ASN A 45 -6.00 -19.85 7.80
N ASP A 46 -6.61 -19.53 8.94
CA ASP A 46 -5.88 -19.40 10.20
C ASP A 46 -5.19 -20.72 10.61
N ARG A 47 -5.81 -21.89 10.32
CA ARG A 47 -5.18 -23.20 10.57
C ARG A 47 -4.00 -23.50 9.65
N LEU A 48 -4.02 -22.99 8.41
CA LEU A 48 -2.95 -23.18 7.41
C LEU A 48 -1.76 -22.25 7.66
N PHE A 49 -2.02 -21.00 8.04
CA PHE A 49 -1.00 -19.97 8.21
C PHE A 49 -0.59 -19.72 9.66
N GLU A 50 -1.37 -20.21 10.65
CA GLU A 50 -0.95 -20.26 12.03
C GLU A 50 -0.46 -21.67 12.34
N PRO A 51 0.85 -21.92 12.36
CA PRO A 51 1.35 -23.08 13.05
C PRO A 51 0.92 -22.92 14.52
N LYS A 52 -0.06 -23.72 14.95
CA LYS A 52 -0.64 -23.69 16.30
C LYS A 52 0.38 -23.75 17.44
N ASN A 53 1.66 -23.98 17.12
CA ASN A 53 2.77 -24.21 18.02
C ASN A 53 4.04 -23.43 17.72
N ASP A 54 4.03 -22.38 16.87
CA ASP A 54 5.23 -21.57 16.72
C ASP A 54 5.35 -20.54 17.86
N ILE A 55 5.67 -21.11 19.04
CA ILE A 55 5.94 -20.34 20.27
C ILE A 55 7.10 -19.36 20.05
N ILE A 56 8.05 -19.70 19.18
CA ILE A 56 9.22 -18.86 18.89
C ILE A 56 8.76 -17.59 18.16
N LEU A 57 7.99 -17.74 17.09
CA LEU A 57 7.44 -16.61 16.34
C LEU A 57 6.62 -15.68 17.26
N GLN A 58 5.70 -16.24 18.05
CA GLN A 58 4.86 -15.44 18.95
C GLN A 58 5.69 -14.71 20.03
N LYS A 59 6.71 -15.34 20.58
CA LYS A 59 7.59 -14.74 21.56
C LYS A 59 8.46 -13.62 20.97
N CYS A 60 9.02 -13.84 19.79
CA CYS A 60 9.77 -12.83 19.06
C CYS A 60 8.88 -11.63 18.70
N ASP A 61 7.67 -11.87 18.24
CA ASP A 61 6.75 -10.82 17.81
C ASP A 61 6.19 -10.00 18.96
N CYS A 62 6.08 -10.58 20.16
CA CYS A 62 5.75 -9.81 21.36
C CYS A 62 6.77 -8.69 21.65
N VAL A 63 8.02 -8.84 21.23
CA VAL A 63 9.08 -7.82 21.39
C VAL A 63 9.22 -6.98 20.13
N LEU A 64 9.25 -7.61 18.95
CA LEU A 64 9.49 -6.92 17.68
C LEU A 64 8.34 -5.98 17.28
N VAL A 65 7.09 -6.41 17.42
CA VAL A 65 5.94 -5.60 17.00
C VAL A 65 5.88 -4.27 17.74
N PRO A 66 5.98 -4.20 19.08
CA PRO A 66 6.03 -2.92 19.80
C PRO A 66 7.20 -2.05 19.36
N LEU A 67 8.39 -2.62 19.14
CA LEU A 67 9.56 -1.87 18.67
C LEU A 67 9.32 -1.28 17.27
N ILE A 68 8.78 -2.06 16.33
CA ILE A 68 8.44 -1.61 14.98
C ILE A 68 7.40 -0.49 15.03
N LEU A 69 6.36 -0.63 15.87
CA LEU A 69 5.33 0.39 16.00
C LEU A 69 5.88 1.69 16.58
N VAL A 70 6.70 1.63 17.63
CA VAL A 70 7.36 2.81 18.23
C VAL A 70 8.28 3.47 17.18
N PHE A 71 9.06 2.68 16.45
CA PHE A 71 9.94 3.18 15.40
C PHE A 71 9.14 3.84 14.24
N GLY A 72 8.03 3.23 13.85
CA GLY A 72 7.13 3.80 12.84
C GLY A 72 6.53 5.14 13.29
N ILE A 73 6.08 5.24 14.54
CA ILE A 73 5.61 6.50 15.15
C ILE A 73 6.73 7.55 15.14
N TYR A 74 7.95 7.16 15.53
CA TYR A 74 9.10 8.06 15.52
C TYR A 74 9.35 8.63 14.10
N ILE A 75 9.34 7.78 13.06
CA ILE A 75 9.54 8.22 11.66
C ILE A 75 8.44 9.20 11.23
N VAL A 76 7.16 8.91 11.57
CA VAL A 76 6.04 9.80 11.23
C VAL A 76 6.19 11.15 11.90
N LEU A 77 6.53 11.19 13.19
CA LEU A 77 6.65 12.43 13.97
C LEU A 77 7.85 13.27 13.57
N ASN A 78 8.96 12.64 13.19
CA ASN A 78 10.19 13.33 12.79
C ASN A 78 10.35 13.51 11.27
N GLY A 79 9.34 13.22 10.48
CA GLY A 79 9.41 13.22 9.02
C GLY A 79 9.70 14.59 8.38
N HIS A 80 9.58 15.69 9.11
CA HIS A 80 9.93 17.04 8.66
C HIS A 80 11.34 17.49 9.09
N LEU A 81 11.98 16.75 9.99
CA LEU A 81 13.31 17.04 10.53
C LEU A 81 14.39 16.08 9.99
N SER A 82 13.99 14.88 9.58
CA SER A 82 14.90 13.82 9.14
C SER A 82 14.42 13.19 7.83
N PRO A 83 15.28 12.42 7.12
CA PRO A 83 14.82 11.62 5.99
C PRO A 83 13.80 10.59 6.46
N GLY A 84 12.54 10.84 6.22
CA GLY A 84 11.39 10.05 6.65
C GLY A 84 10.11 10.75 6.22
N GLY A 85 8.99 10.38 6.81
CA GLY A 85 7.70 11.03 6.56
C GLY A 85 6.52 10.11 6.80
N GLY A 86 5.33 10.60 6.45
CA GLY A 86 4.10 9.84 6.60
C GLY A 86 4.13 8.52 5.83
N PHE A 87 4.63 8.50 4.58
CA PHE A 87 4.67 7.27 3.77
C PHE A 87 5.59 6.21 4.37
N SER A 88 6.85 6.53 4.62
CA SER A 88 7.82 5.58 5.17
C SER A 88 7.43 5.12 6.57
N GLY A 89 7.01 6.03 7.44
CA GLY A 89 6.52 5.69 8.77
C GLY A 89 5.24 4.87 8.73
N GLY A 90 4.32 5.19 7.81
CA GLY A 90 3.10 4.42 7.57
C GLY A 90 3.38 3.01 7.09
N ALA A 91 4.35 2.82 6.18
CA ALA A 91 4.78 1.49 5.74
C ALA A 91 5.35 0.66 6.90
N VAL A 92 6.16 1.25 7.76
CA VAL A 92 6.70 0.60 8.96
C VAL A 92 5.57 0.23 9.94
N LEU A 93 4.61 1.12 10.18
CA LEU A 93 3.44 0.82 11.02
C LEU A 93 2.59 -0.31 10.42
N GLY A 94 2.35 -0.28 9.12
CA GLY A 94 1.65 -1.32 8.38
C GLY A 94 2.33 -2.68 8.48
N SER A 95 3.66 -2.72 8.36
CA SER A 95 4.43 -3.95 8.51
C SER A 95 4.32 -4.52 9.92
N GLY A 96 4.34 -3.68 10.95
CA GLY A 96 4.11 -4.10 12.34
C GLY A 96 2.73 -4.73 12.56
N LEU A 97 1.67 -4.15 11.97
CA LEU A 97 0.32 -4.72 12.02
C LEU A 97 0.22 -6.05 11.26
N ILE A 98 0.89 -6.17 10.12
CA ILE A 98 0.96 -7.40 9.32
C ILE A 98 1.69 -8.49 10.11
N LEU A 99 2.81 -8.15 10.73
CA LEU A 99 3.56 -9.09 11.56
C LEU A 99 2.74 -9.59 12.73
N TYR A 100 2.03 -8.68 13.41
CA TYR A 100 1.09 -9.05 14.48
C TYR A 100 -0.01 -10.00 14.00
N LEU A 101 -0.58 -9.74 12.81
CA LEU A 101 -1.59 -10.61 12.21
C LEU A 101 -1.01 -12.01 11.90
N ASN A 102 0.24 -12.08 11.43
CA ASN A 102 0.90 -13.37 11.16
C ASN A 102 1.15 -14.20 12.42
N ALA A 103 1.57 -13.56 13.50
CA ALA A 103 1.88 -14.24 14.75
C ALA A 103 0.64 -14.69 15.54
N PHE A 104 -0.41 -13.87 15.52
CA PHE A 104 -1.56 -14.02 16.40
C PHE A 104 -2.90 -14.35 15.69
N GLY A 105 -2.92 -14.26 14.35
CA GLY A 105 -4.05 -14.59 13.49
C GLY A 105 -5.19 -13.58 13.50
N PHE A 106 -6.16 -13.85 12.63
CA PHE A 106 -7.32 -12.98 12.43
C PHE A 106 -8.18 -12.83 13.68
N GLN A 107 -8.41 -13.91 14.45
CA GLN A 107 -9.28 -13.86 15.62
C GLN A 107 -8.82 -12.86 16.67
N LYS A 108 -7.50 -12.76 16.92
CA LYS A 108 -6.96 -11.80 17.89
C LYS A 108 -6.89 -10.39 17.33
N THR A 109 -6.50 -10.26 16.07
CA THR A 109 -6.33 -8.95 15.43
C THR A 109 -7.68 -8.27 15.18
N GLU A 110 -8.72 -9.00 14.77
CA GLU A 110 -10.05 -8.44 14.53
C GLU A 110 -10.76 -7.96 15.80
N ARG A 111 -10.28 -8.29 17.00
CA ARG A 111 -10.83 -7.73 18.24
C ARG A 111 -10.62 -6.23 18.36
N PHE A 112 -9.51 -5.70 17.86
CA PHE A 112 -9.19 -4.28 17.96
C PHE A 112 -9.08 -3.59 16.60
N PHE A 113 -8.71 -4.31 15.53
CA PHE A 113 -8.46 -3.74 14.21
C PHE A 113 -9.34 -4.40 13.14
N THR A 114 -10.63 -4.08 13.18
CA THR A 114 -11.63 -4.58 12.23
C THR A 114 -11.63 -3.79 10.93
N GLU A 115 -12.18 -4.35 9.86
CA GLU A 115 -12.38 -3.65 8.58
C GLU A 115 -13.07 -2.30 8.74
N LYS A 116 -14.08 -2.23 9.62
CA LYS A 116 -14.80 -0.98 9.89
C LYS A 116 -13.91 0.07 10.55
N VAL A 117 -12.98 -0.36 11.40
CA VAL A 117 -12.07 0.54 12.14
C VAL A 117 -11.06 1.14 11.18
N TYR A 118 -10.30 0.35 10.43
CA TYR A 118 -9.29 0.91 9.53
C TYR A 118 -9.90 1.73 8.38
N ARG A 119 -11.10 1.36 7.88
CA ARG A 119 -11.81 2.17 6.89
C ARG A 119 -12.23 3.54 7.46
N ARG A 120 -12.70 3.59 8.71
CA ARG A 120 -13.03 4.86 9.38
C ARG A 120 -11.80 5.71 9.62
N ILE A 121 -10.70 5.12 10.06
CA ILE A 121 -9.42 5.83 10.26
C ILE A 121 -8.95 6.44 8.94
N THR A 122 -8.93 5.66 7.86
CA THR A 122 -8.50 6.14 6.54
C THR A 122 -9.39 7.27 6.03
N LEU A 123 -10.71 7.13 6.15
CA LEU A 123 -11.65 8.15 5.72
C LEU A 123 -11.50 9.44 6.54
N ALA A 124 -11.39 9.33 7.86
CA ALA A 124 -11.19 10.49 8.75
C ALA A 124 -9.86 11.19 8.45
N ALA A 125 -8.78 10.45 8.25
CA ALA A 125 -7.47 11.00 7.91
C ALA A 125 -7.49 11.75 6.56
N LEU A 126 -8.10 11.18 5.51
CA LEU A 126 -8.23 11.84 4.21
C LEU A 126 -9.14 13.06 4.27
N THR A 127 -10.25 12.99 5.01
CA THR A 127 -11.16 14.13 5.17
C THR A 127 -10.46 15.27 5.89
N PHE A 128 -9.74 14.99 6.99
CA PHE A 128 -8.96 16.00 7.69
C PHE A 128 -7.89 16.61 6.77
N TYR A 129 -7.18 15.77 6.00
CA TYR A 129 -6.16 16.22 5.06
C TYR A 129 -6.75 17.17 4.01
N CYS A 130 -7.89 16.80 3.43
CA CYS A 130 -8.62 17.61 2.45
C CYS A 130 -9.02 18.97 3.04
N LEU A 131 -9.62 18.99 4.23
CA LEU A 131 -10.03 20.20 4.91
C LEU A 131 -8.84 21.12 5.25
N ALA A 132 -7.76 20.56 5.78
CA ALA A 132 -6.55 21.30 6.11
C ALA A 132 -5.90 21.94 4.87
N LYS A 133 -5.87 21.23 3.75
CA LYS A 133 -5.36 21.75 2.48
C LYS A 133 -6.28 22.77 1.84
N SER A 134 -7.59 22.55 1.89
CA SER A 134 -8.57 23.52 1.41
C SER A 134 -8.48 24.84 2.18
N TYR A 135 -8.29 24.78 3.50
CA TYR A 135 -8.07 25.97 4.34
C TYR A 135 -6.77 26.70 3.96
N SER A 136 -5.66 25.95 3.82
CA SER A 136 -4.36 26.52 3.45
C SER A 136 -4.41 27.17 2.05
N PHE A 137 -5.09 26.54 1.10
CA PHE A 137 -5.28 27.09 -0.24
C PHE A 137 -6.15 28.35 -0.23
N TYR A 138 -7.26 28.33 0.51
CA TYR A 138 -8.17 29.47 0.61
C TYR A 138 -7.50 30.70 1.22
N THR A 139 -6.77 30.54 2.32
CA THR A 139 -6.04 31.64 2.97
C THR A 139 -4.93 32.19 2.08
N GLY A 140 -4.14 31.30 1.41
CA GLY A 140 -3.08 31.71 0.50
C GLY A 140 -3.60 32.45 -0.74
N ALA A 141 -4.68 31.97 -1.36
CA ALA A 141 -5.26 32.58 -2.56
C ALA A 141 -5.88 33.97 -2.29
N ASN A 142 -6.38 34.19 -1.08
CA ASN A 142 -7.01 35.47 -0.71
C ASN A 142 -6.07 36.42 0.04
N GLY A 143 -4.78 36.08 0.21
CA GLY A 143 -3.83 36.90 0.95
C GLY A 143 -4.18 37.10 2.43
N LEU A 144 -4.96 36.18 3.00
CA LEU A 144 -5.34 36.18 4.40
C LEU A 144 -4.22 35.61 5.27
N GLU A 145 -4.03 36.21 6.45
CA GLU A 145 -3.09 35.65 7.42
C GLU A 145 -3.56 34.27 7.89
N SER A 146 -2.68 33.29 7.81
CA SER A 146 -2.93 31.97 8.36
C SER A 146 -2.76 32.03 9.88
N HIS A 147 -3.81 31.77 10.64
CA HIS A 147 -3.75 31.70 12.11
C HIS A 147 -3.16 30.40 12.64
N ILE A 148 -2.54 29.60 11.76
CA ILE A 148 -1.90 28.33 12.14
C ILE A 148 -0.53 28.63 12.75
N PRO A 149 -0.26 28.21 14.00
CA PRO A 149 1.02 28.46 14.64
C PRO A 149 2.12 27.71 13.90
N LEU A 150 3.15 28.43 13.46
CA LEU A 150 4.30 27.85 12.75
C LEU A 150 5.21 27.03 13.67
N GLY A 151 5.10 27.19 15.00
CA GLY A 151 5.95 26.51 15.98
C GLY A 151 7.39 27.02 15.97
N THR A 152 8.25 26.33 16.71
CA THR A 152 9.69 26.66 16.78
C THR A 152 10.48 25.79 15.80
N PRO A 153 11.36 26.36 14.95
CA PRO A 153 12.21 25.59 14.06
C PRO A 153 13.04 24.54 14.82
N GLY A 154 13.06 23.30 14.34
CA GLY A 154 13.77 22.18 14.96
C GLY A 154 12.99 21.42 16.05
N ALA A 155 11.82 21.91 16.47
CA ALA A 155 10.93 21.18 17.37
C ALA A 155 9.98 20.24 16.60
N ILE A 156 9.45 19.23 17.27
CA ILE A 156 8.46 18.30 16.70
C ILE A 156 7.22 19.05 16.21
N LEU A 157 6.77 20.05 16.97
CA LEU A 157 5.71 20.98 16.57
C LEU A 157 6.31 22.19 15.86
N SER A 158 6.80 21.98 14.65
CA SER A 158 7.29 23.03 13.76
C SER A 158 6.65 22.91 12.40
N SER A 159 6.66 24.00 11.61
CA SER A 159 6.14 24.02 10.25
C SER A 159 4.61 23.84 10.11
N GLY A 160 3.84 24.30 11.12
CA GLY A 160 2.37 24.40 11.03
C GLY A 160 1.66 23.05 10.88
N LEU A 161 0.95 22.86 9.75
CA LEU A 161 0.14 21.66 9.48
C LEU A 161 0.95 20.42 9.04
N ILE A 162 2.25 20.51 8.84
CA ILE A 162 3.04 19.39 8.27
C ILE A 162 2.97 18.15 9.16
N LEU A 163 3.11 18.30 10.47
CA LEU A 163 3.01 17.18 11.39
C LEU A 163 1.66 16.46 11.36
N PRO A 164 0.50 17.16 11.51
CA PRO A 164 -0.80 16.51 11.37
C PRO A 164 -1.00 15.83 10.01
N LEU A 165 -0.52 16.45 8.92
CA LEU A 165 -0.61 15.89 7.59
C LEU A 165 0.24 14.62 7.45
N ASN A 166 1.47 14.60 8.01
CA ASN A 166 2.30 13.39 8.03
C ASN A 166 1.64 12.25 8.82
N ILE A 167 1.00 12.57 9.95
CA ILE A 167 0.24 11.57 10.72
C ILE A 167 -0.91 11.00 9.88
N CYS A 168 -1.67 11.85 9.20
CA CYS A 168 -2.75 11.42 8.32
C CYS A 168 -2.26 10.49 7.20
N VAL A 169 -1.18 10.87 6.52
CA VAL A 169 -0.57 10.03 5.48
C VAL A 169 -0.10 8.70 6.07
N GLY A 170 0.59 8.72 7.21
CA GLY A 170 1.05 7.52 7.90
C GLY A 170 -0.09 6.55 8.22
N LEU A 171 -1.21 7.08 8.72
CA LEU A 171 -2.40 6.27 9.01
C LEU A 171 -3.04 5.70 7.73
N VAL A 172 -3.16 6.49 6.66
CA VAL A 172 -3.69 6.01 5.37
C VAL A 172 -2.83 4.88 4.82
N VAL A 173 -1.51 5.07 4.78
CA VAL A 173 -0.57 4.07 4.25
C VAL A 173 -0.59 2.80 5.11
N ALA A 174 -0.50 2.91 6.43
CA ALA A 174 -0.53 1.76 7.34
C ALA A 174 -1.83 0.96 7.19
N CYS A 175 -2.98 1.62 7.18
CA CYS A 175 -4.28 0.99 7.01
C CYS A 175 -4.41 0.32 5.65
N THR A 176 -3.92 0.94 4.59
CA THR A 176 -4.00 0.40 3.23
C THR A 176 -3.11 -0.82 3.05
N MET A 177 -1.87 -0.77 3.54
CA MET A 177 -0.94 -1.91 3.52
C MET A 177 -1.52 -3.11 4.28
N TYR A 178 -2.03 -2.88 5.49
CA TYR A 178 -2.71 -3.92 6.26
C TYR A 178 -3.94 -4.47 5.53
N ALA A 179 -4.77 -3.59 4.94
CA ALA A 179 -5.95 -3.96 4.20
C ALA A 179 -5.63 -4.86 3.01
N PHE A 180 -4.65 -4.48 2.18
CA PHE A 180 -4.19 -5.31 1.08
C PHE A 180 -3.71 -6.68 1.55
N TYR A 181 -2.89 -6.72 2.59
CA TYR A 181 -2.41 -7.99 3.11
C TYR A 181 -3.54 -8.90 3.60
N THR A 182 -4.52 -8.35 4.34
CA THR A 182 -5.67 -9.13 4.80
C THR A 182 -6.54 -9.66 3.66
N LEU A 183 -6.70 -8.87 2.59
CA LEU A 183 -7.41 -9.30 1.39
C LEU A 183 -6.69 -10.44 0.68
N PHE A 184 -5.36 -10.32 0.51
CA PHE A 184 -4.55 -11.37 -0.10
C PHE A 184 -4.57 -12.64 0.75
N ARG A 185 -4.45 -12.52 2.07
CA ARG A 185 -4.45 -13.67 2.98
C ARG A 185 -5.81 -14.38 3.07
N LYS A 186 -6.93 -13.65 2.98
CA LYS A 186 -8.28 -14.22 2.91
C LYS A 186 -8.59 -14.88 1.55
N GLY A 187 -7.79 -14.62 0.54
CA GLY A 187 -7.84 -15.28 -0.76
C GLY A 187 -7.05 -16.59 -0.77
N GLU A 188 -7.56 -17.62 -1.47
CA GLU A 188 -6.92 -18.97 -1.53
C GLU A 188 -5.55 -19.02 -2.24
N GLU A 189 -4.90 -17.90 -2.53
CA GLU A 189 -3.79 -17.82 -3.47
C GLU A 189 -2.46 -17.45 -2.83
N THR A 190 -1.91 -18.40 -2.12
CA THR A 190 -0.60 -18.32 -1.47
C THR A 190 0.54 -17.92 -2.42
N VAL A 191 0.50 -18.40 -3.68
CA VAL A 191 1.56 -18.15 -4.67
C VAL A 191 1.64 -16.66 -5.04
N SER A 192 0.51 -16.01 -5.30
CA SER A 192 0.49 -14.57 -5.63
C SER A 192 0.99 -13.71 -4.48
N VAL A 193 0.65 -14.07 -3.24
CA VAL A 193 1.12 -13.36 -2.04
C VAL A 193 2.63 -13.48 -1.87
N ILE A 194 3.17 -14.69 -2.03
CA ILE A 194 4.62 -14.93 -1.95
C ILE A 194 5.34 -14.14 -3.04
N LEU A 195 4.85 -14.19 -4.28
CA LEU A 195 5.45 -13.49 -5.40
C LEU A 195 5.42 -11.97 -5.20
N PHE A 196 4.32 -11.44 -4.67
CA PHE A 196 4.22 -10.01 -4.31
C PHE A 196 5.25 -9.64 -3.23
N GLY A 197 5.38 -10.47 -2.18
CA GLY A 197 6.37 -10.27 -1.12
C GLY A 197 7.81 -10.26 -1.64
N ILE A 198 8.14 -11.16 -2.56
CA ILE A 198 9.47 -11.19 -3.22
C ILE A 198 9.72 -9.91 -4.01
N GLY A 199 8.79 -9.49 -4.85
CA GLY A 199 8.91 -8.27 -5.64
C GLY A 199 9.05 -7.02 -4.76
N PHE A 200 8.24 -6.93 -3.70
CA PHE A 200 8.29 -5.84 -2.73
C PHE A 200 9.63 -5.78 -1.98
N THR A 201 10.13 -6.93 -1.55
CA THR A 201 11.44 -7.03 -0.89
C THR A 201 12.56 -6.59 -1.83
N MET A 202 12.52 -6.99 -3.11
CA MET A 202 13.48 -6.54 -4.11
C MET A 202 13.42 -5.02 -4.32
N LEU A 203 12.24 -4.44 -4.38
CA LEU A 203 12.04 -3.00 -4.53
C LEU A 203 12.65 -2.21 -3.37
N LEU A 204 12.50 -2.70 -2.14
CA LEU A 204 12.99 -2.00 -0.93
C LEU A 204 14.48 -2.18 -0.70
N LEU A 205 15.00 -3.42 -0.78
CA LEU A 205 16.35 -3.75 -0.32
C LEU A 205 17.44 -3.51 -1.37
N HIS A 206 17.12 -3.52 -2.65
CA HIS A 206 18.14 -3.33 -3.68
C HIS A 206 18.35 -1.85 -3.98
N GLN A 207 19.62 -1.43 -4.06
CA GLN A 207 20.00 -0.07 -4.44
C GLN A 207 20.09 0.11 -5.97
N ASN A 208 20.28 -0.96 -6.70
CA ASN A 208 20.37 -0.92 -8.16
C ASN A 208 19.01 -0.65 -8.81
N LEU A 209 18.93 0.40 -9.63
CA LEU A 209 17.69 0.86 -10.28
C LEU A 209 17.03 -0.21 -11.14
N ILE A 210 17.81 -0.98 -11.90
CA ILE A 210 17.27 -2.07 -12.75
C ILE A 210 16.63 -3.15 -11.87
N LYS A 211 17.25 -3.52 -10.76
CA LYS A 211 16.69 -4.50 -9.83
C LYS A 211 15.41 -3.99 -9.16
N LYS A 212 15.31 -2.69 -8.88
CA LYS A 212 14.07 -2.07 -8.38
C LYS A 212 12.94 -2.18 -9.42
N ILE A 213 13.23 -1.91 -10.69
CA ILE A 213 12.26 -2.05 -11.78
C ILE A 213 11.80 -3.51 -11.92
N MET A 214 12.73 -4.46 -11.84
CA MET A 214 12.38 -5.89 -11.85
C MET A 214 11.49 -6.26 -10.66
N GLY A 215 11.79 -5.76 -9.47
CA GLY A 215 10.95 -5.97 -8.27
C GLY A 215 9.52 -5.46 -8.47
N MET A 216 9.36 -4.28 -9.07
CA MET A 216 8.05 -3.73 -9.40
C MET A 216 7.29 -4.61 -10.40
N ASN A 217 7.94 -5.07 -11.47
CA ASN A 217 7.31 -5.95 -12.45
C ASN A 217 6.87 -7.31 -11.86
N ILE A 218 7.63 -7.84 -10.89
CA ILE A 218 7.25 -9.04 -10.15
C ILE A 218 6.00 -8.77 -9.31
N MET A 219 5.91 -7.61 -8.64
CA MET A 219 4.73 -7.21 -7.89
C MET A 219 3.50 -7.10 -8.78
N ASP A 220 3.61 -6.43 -9.92
CA ASP A 220 2.52 -6.28 -10.89
C ASP A 220 2.03 -7.64 -11.37
N THR A 221 2.96 -8.54 -11.72
CA THR A 221 2.63 -9.91 -12.13
C THR A 221 1.90 -10.67 -11.04
N ALA A 222 2.29 -10.50 -9.78
CA ALA A 222 1.64 -11.12 -8.64
C ALA A 222 0.18 -10.64 -8.49
N VAL A 223 -0.05 -9.34 -8.67
CA VAL A 223 -1.42 -8.76 -8.64
C VAL A 223 -2.26 -9.31 -9.80
N TYR A 224 -1.69 -9.40 -11.00
CA TYR A 224 -2.42 -9.94 -12.15
C TYR A 224 -2.77 -11.42 -11.98
N LEU A 225 -1.83 -12.21 -11.45
CA LEU A 225 -2.07 -13.62 -11.13
C LEU A 225 -3.19 -13.77 -10.10
N PHE A 226 -3.18 -12.92 -9.08
CA PHE A 226 -4.23 -12.88 -8.06
C PHE A 226 -5.61 -12.55 -8.67
N LEU A 227 -5.69 -11.50 -9.49
CA LEU A 227 -6.93 -11.10 -10.15
C LEU A 227 -7.44 -12.19 -11.11
N ALA A 228 -6.55 -12.81 -11.90
CA ALA A 228 -6.90 -13.87 -12.82
C ALA A 228 -7.47 -15.09 -12.09
N ALA A 229 -6.83 -15.49 -11.01
CA ALA A 229 -7.27 -16.62 -10.22
C ALA A 229 -8.58 -16.34 -9.47
N LYS A 230 -8.82 -15.10 -8.99
CA LYS A 230 -10.11 -14.69 -8.43
C LYS A 230 -11.22 -14.62 -9.46
N GLY A 231 -10.90 -14.31 -10.71
CA GLY A 231 -11.85 -14.35 -11.81
C GLY A 231 -12.25 -15.76 -12.26
N TYR A 232 -11.42 -16.76 -11.95
CA TYR A 232 -11.65 -18.13 -12.39
C TYR A 232 -12.69 -18.85 -11.52
N ILE A 233 -13.72 -19.38 -12.18
CA ILE A 233 -14.74 -20.23 -11.54
C ILE A 233 -14.71 -21.58 -12.24
N ARG A 234 -14.42 -22.64 -11.49
CA ARG A 234 -14.34 -24.01 -12.01
C ARG A 234 -15.67 -24.42 -12.65
N GLY A 235 -15.62 -24.86 -13.90
CA GLY A 235 -16.80 -25.34 -14.65
C GLY A 235 -17.57 -24.26 -15.40
N ARG A 236 -17.12 -23.00 -15.38
CA ARG A 236 -17.70 -21.93 -16.21
C ARG A 236 -16.78 -21.58 -17.38
N MET A 237 -17.40 -21.05 -18.45
CA MET A 237 -16.70 -20.67 -19.66
C MET A 237 -16.02 -19.30 -19.53
N VAL A 238 -15.05 -19.04 -20.40
CA VAL A 238 -14.42 -17.70 -20.52
C VAL A 238 -15.47 -16.62 -20.83
N PRO A 239 -15.28 -15.36 -20.45
CA PRO A 239 -16.28 -14.31 -20.59
C PRO A 239 -16.35 -13.77 -22.02
N ILE A 240 -16.44 -14.67 -22.97
CA ILE A 240 -16.58 -14.40 -24.40
C ILE A 240 -17.78 -15.20 -24.88
N VAL A 241 -18.75 -14.54 -25.49
CA VAL A 241 -19.94 -15.21 -25.98
C VAL A 241 -19.55 -16.12 -27.18
N VAL A 242 -19.65 -17.42 -26.93
CA VAL A 242 -19.41 -18.45 -27.93
C VAL A 242 -20.72 -19.20 -28.18
N ASP A 243 -21.01 -19.54 -29.44
CA ASP A 243 -22.16 -20.37 -29.84
C ASP A 243 -23.54 -19.85 -29.42
N GLY A 244 -23.69 -18.53 -29.21
CA GLY A 244 -24.97 -17.89 -28.90
C GLY A 244 -25.53 -18.16 -27.53
N ILE A 245 -24.76 -18.76 -26.60
CA ILE A 245 -25.17 -18.96 -25.21
C ILE A 245 -25.25 -17.59 -24.52
N ARG A 246 -26.48 -17.17 -24.17
CA ARG A 246 -26.75 -15.87 -23.53
C ARG A 246 -26.93 -15.97 -22.01
N ASP A 247 -26.84 -17.16 -21.46
CA ASP A 247 -26.96 -17.34 -20.02
C ASP A 247 -25.72 -16.83 -19.29
N VAL A 248 -25.89 -15.76 -18.52
CA VAL A 248 -24.81 -15.11 -17.75
C VAL A 248 -24.20 -16.06 -16.72
N SER A 249 -24.98 -17.04 -16.22
CA SER A 249 -24.51 -18.01 -15.24
C SER A 249 -23.49 -19.01 -15.80
N ALA A 250 -23.41 -19.15 -17.12
CA ALA A 250 -22.48 -20.05 -17.79
C ALA A 250 -21.04 -19.46 -17.89
N TYR A 251 -20.88 -18.17 -17.68
CA TYR A 251 -19.62 -17.45 -17.86
C TYR A 251 -18.98 -17.06 -16.52
N ILE A 252 -17.65 -16.90 -16.53
CA ILE A 252 -16.92 -16.29 -15.42
C ILE A 252 -17.10 -14.78 -15.46
N ASN A 253 -16.79 -14.10 -14.33
CA ASN A 253 -16.84 -12.64 -14.25
C ASN A 253 -15.81 -12.02 -15.23
N PRO A 254 -16.21 -11.14 -16.16
CA PRO A 254 -15.30 -10.50 -17.13
C PRO A 254 -14.42 -9.41 -16.50
N VAL A 255 -14.78 -8.85 -15.33
CA VAL A 255 -14.10 -7.69 -14.75
C VAL A 255 -12.66 -8.00 -14.38
N PRO A 256 -12.31 -9.11 -13.69
CA PRO A 256 -10.92 -9.40 -13.36
C PRO A 256 -10.01 -9.54 -14.59
N SER A 257 -10.48 -10.20 -15.64
CA SER A 257 -9.71 -10.35 -16.88
C SER A 257 -9.51 -9.01 -17.62
N GLY A 258 -10.54 -8.15 -17.64
CA GLY A 258 -10.44 -6.80 -18.18
C GLY A 258 -9.44 -5.93 -17.41
N LEU A 259 -9.43 -6.02 -16.09
CA LEU A 259 -8.45 -5.31 -15.24
C LEU A 259 -7.01 -5.79 -15.45
N VAL A 260 -6.81 -7.10 -15.59
CA VAL A 260 -5.47 -7.66 -15.90
C VAL A 260 -4.97 -7.11 -17.22
N LEU A 261 -5.82 -7.09 -18.26
CA LEU A 261 -5.44 -6.57 -19.58
C LEU A 261 -5.04 -5.09 -19.51
N THR A 262 -5.83 -4.27 -18.84
CA THR A 262 -5.52 -2.85 -18.63
C THR A 262 -4.25 -2.68 -17.81
N GLY A 263 -4.10 -3.45 -16.74
CA GLY A 263 -2.92 -3.43 -15.87
C GLY A 263 -1.63 -3.77 -16.61
N ILE A 264 -1.64 -4.76 -17.50
CA ILE A 264 -0.47 -5.12 -18.33
C ILE A 264 -0.02 -3.93 -19.17
N VAL A 265 -0.94 -3.21 -19.81
CA VAL A 265 -0.62 -2.03 -20.63
C VAL A 265 0.02 -0.93 -19.77
N VAL A 266 -0.55 -0.67 -18.60
CA VAL A 266 -0.01 0.33 -17.65
C VAL A 266 1.37 -0.09 -17.16
N SER A 267 1.57 -1.35 -16.76
CA SER A 267 2.85 -1.86 -16.27
C SER A 267 3.95 -1.76 -17.34
N VAL A 268 3.66 -2.11 -18.59
CA VAL A 268 4.62 -1.96 -19.69
C VAL A 268 4.99 -0.48 -19.89
N SER A 269 4.00 0.41 -19.84
CA SER A 269 4.23 1.86 -20.03
C SER A 269 5.08 2.45 -18.90
N THR A 270 4.78 2.10 -17.65
CA THR A 270 5.55 2.56 -16.48
C THR A 270 6.96 1.98 -16.48
N THR A 271 7.13 0.71 -16.83
CA THR A 271 8.44 0.08 -16.97
C THR A 271 9.28 0.77 -18.04
N ALA A 272 8.70 1.06 -19.21
CA ALA A 272 9.40 1.78 -20.28
C ALA A 272 9.85 3.17 -19.83
N LEU A 273 8.97 3.91 -19.13
CA LEU A 273 9.32 5.22 -18.57
C LEU A 273 10.46 5.13 -17.55
N MET A 274 10.39 4.17 -16.63
CA MET A 274 11.42 4.00 -15.60
C MET A 274 12.77 3.58 -16.21
N LEU A 275 12.76 2.71 -17.23
CA LEU A 275 13.99 2.37 -17.95
C LEU A 275 14.58 3.58 -18.69
N ALA A 276 13.74 4.40 -19.35
CA ALA A 276 14.19 5.62 -20.01
C ALA A 276 14.82 6.62 -19.01
N LEU A 277 14.20 6.78 -17.83
CA LEU A 277 14.77 7.61 -16.76
C LEU A 277 16.08 7.02 -16.22
N THR A 278 16.16 5.71 -16.08
CA THR A 278 17.38 5.02 -15.62
C THR A 278 18.53 5.23 -16.61
N ILE A 279 18.27 5.15 -17.92
CA ILE A 279 19.27 5.43 -18.95
C ILE A 279 19.78 6.88 -18.82
N ARG A 280 18.89 7.87 -18.70
CA ARG A 280 19.29 9.27 -18.52
C ARG A 280 20.08 9.51 -17.23
N LEU A 281 19.73 8.85 -16.14
CA LEU A 281 20.50 8.93 -14.90
C LEU A 281 21.89 8.31 -15.08
N TYR A 282 21.98 7.20 -15.78
CA TYR A 282 23.25 6.55 -16.07
C TYR A 282 24.14 7.41 -16.98
N GLU A 283 23.58 8.02 -18.02
CA GLU A 283 24.32 8.94 -18.90
C GLU A 283 24.85 10.17 -18.14
N ARG A 284 24.11 10.67 -17.15
CA ARG A 284 24.51 11.84 -16.36
C ARG A 284 25.49 11.51 -15.24
N TYR A 285 25.22 10.44 -14.48
CA TYR A 285 25.95 10.11 -13.26
C TYR A 285 26.89 8.90 -13.39
N GLY A 286 26.82 8.15 -14.49
CA GLY A 286 27.70 7.00 -14.75
C GLY A 286 27.51 5.82 -13.79
N SER A 287 26.37 5.75 -13.06
CA SER A 287 26.05 4.68 -12.12
C SER A 287 24.59 4.26 -12.24
N LEU A 288 24.31 2.99 -11.89
CA LEU A 288 22.97 2.44 -11.73
C LEU A 288 22.58 2.29 -10.25
N ASP A 289 23.49 2.59 -9.35
CA ASP A 289 23.28 2.53 -7.91
C ASP A 289 22.72 3.84 -7.40
N LEU A 290 21.58 3.75 -6.68
CA LEU A 290 20.84 4.93 -6.23
C LEU A 290 21.66 5.78 -5.24
N ASP A 291 22.43 5.13 -4.35
CA ASP A 291 23.21 5.84 -3.33
C ASP A 291 24.38 6.61 -3.96
N GLU A 292 25.02 6.03 -4.98
CA GLU A 292 26.06 6.72 -5.74
C GLU A 292 25.49 7.89 -6.54
N ILE A 293 24.34 7.71 -7.19
CA ILE A 293 23.65 8.77 -7.93
C ILE A 293 23.31 9.93 -6.99
N LEU A 294 22.74 9.65 -5.82
CA LEU A 294 22.37 10.66 -4.83
C LEU A 294 23.59 11.41 -4.27
N THR A 295 24.70 10.71 -4.10
CA THR A 295 25.95 11.33 -3.63
C THR A 295 26.50 12.30 -4.67
N ARG A 296 26.59 11.89 -5.92
CA ARG A 296 27.07 12.74 -7.04
C ARG A 296 26.14 13.93 -7.30
N ALA A 297 24.83 13.71 -7.22
CA ALA A 297 23.86 14.80 -7.36
C ALA A 297 23.99 15.86 -6.26
N LYS A 298 24.27 15.46 -5.02
CA LYS A 298 24.54 16.39 -3.90
C LYS A 298 25.85 17.15 -4.05
N GLU A 299 26.83 16.54 -4.70
CA GLU A 299 28.12 17.21 -5.00
C GLU A 299 27.94 18.27 -6.10
N GLU A 300 27.15 17.97 -7.15
CA GLU A 300 26.80 18.96 -8.19
C GLU A 300 26.01 20.15 -7.62
N GLU A 301 25.11 19.93 -6.64
CA GLU A 301 24.30 21.00 -6.04
C GLU A 301 25.15 21.95 -5.15
N LYS A 302 26.30 21.49 -4.68
CA LYS A 302 27.20 22.26 -3.82
C LYS A 302 28.28 23.01 -4.59
N ALA A 303 28.49 22.66 -5.87
CA ALA A 303 29.48 23.29 -6.77
C ALA A 303 28.85 24.44 -7.55
#